data_a4ec749314680130b4b4a99ba67024bd
#
_entry.id   a4ec749314680130b4b4a99ba67024bd
#
_cell.length_a   1.000
_cell.length_b   1.000
_cell.length_c   1.000
_cell.angle_alpha   90.00
_cell.angle_beta   90.00
_cell.angle_gamma   90.00
#
_symmetry.space_group_name_H-M   'P 1'
#
loop_
_entity.id
_entity.type
_entity.pdbx_description
1 polymer ?
#
loop_
_entity_poly.entity_id
_entity_poly.type
_entity_poly.pdbx_seq_one_letter_code
_entity_poly.pdbx_strand_id
1 'polypeptide(L)'
;MVSGGATLTVGIAPAPVTILCEVMAGELQNRPCGGRYGDIVQAIGNTPLVELKRLSPKPGVRIWAKLESHNPTGSVKDRVARALIEDAEEKGAIEPGHTILEPTSGNTGISLAMICSRKGYPLKVVMPDNVTPERTQLLQMYGAEIVYSPGDQGSNGAVALALEMAERDASYYMPYQYGNPANPGAHYHGTAPEILEELDSIAAFVAGLGTGGTLMGNGRR
;
A
#
# COMPACT_ATOMS: atom_id res chain seq x y z
N MET A 1 -21.26 2.65 -40.63
CA MET A 1 -20.25 2.17 -39.67
C MET A 1 -20.88 2.24 -38.31
N VAL A 2 -21.21 1.09 -37.73
CA VAL A 2 -21.97 1.01 -36.47
C VAL A 2 -20.96 1.00 -35.31
N SER A 3 -20.97 2.04 -34.49
CA SER A 3 -20.20 2.07 -33.25
C SER A 3 -20.92 1.19 -32.21
N GLY A 4 -20.39 0.01 -31.94
CA GLY A 4 -20.89 -0.88 -30.90
C GLY A 4 -20.47 -0.35 -29.51
N GLY A 5 -21.36 0.36 -28.83
CA GLY A 5 -21.21 0.64 -27.40
C GLY A 5 -21.60 -0.60 -26.59
N ALA A 6 -20.71 -1.08 -25.73
CA ALA A 6 -21.04 -2.14 -24.78
C ALA A 6 -21.70 -1.49 -23.54
N THR A 7 -22.95 -1.84 -23.29
CA THR A 7 -23.70 -1.43 -22.10
C THR A 7 -23.51 -2.46 -21.01
N LEU A 8 -22.95 -2.05 -19.88
CA LEU A 8 -22.84 -2.88 -18.69
C LEU A 8 -23.96 -2.48 -17.72
N THR A 9 -24.91 -3.38 -17.48
CA THR A 9 -25.99 -3.16 -16.54
C THR A 9 -25.66 -3.84 -15.22
N VAL A 10 -25.44 -3.06 -14.17
CA VAL A 10 -25.29 -3.56 -12.80
C VAL A 10 -26.60 -3.32 -12.09
N GLY A 11 -27.32 -4.38 -11.81
CA GLY A 11 -28.62 -4.32 -11.12
C GLY A 11 -28.41 -4.25 -9.60
N ILE A 12 -28.73 -3.11 -8.99
CA ILE A 12 -29.03 -2.98 -7.57
C ILE A 12 -30.45 -2.46 -7.51
N ALA A 13 -31.38 -3.24 -6.94
CA ALA A 13 -32.80 -2.89 -6.88
C ALA A 13 -33.03 -1.56 -6.13
N PRO A 14 -33.98 -0.67 -6.55
CA PRO A 14 -35.01 -0.88 -7.57
C PRO A 14 -34.82 -0.14 -8.91
N ALA A 15 -33.64 0.42 -9.21
CA ALA A 15 -33.43 1.06 -10.51
C ALA A 15 -32.05 0.70 -11.08
N PRO A 16 -31.96 0.35 -12.38
CA PRO A 16 -30.66 0.09 -13.01
C PRO A 16 -29.85 1.39 -13.13
N VAL A 17 -28.62 1.34 -12.62
CA VAL A 17 -27.65 2.42 -12.85
C VAL A 17 -26.90 2.07 -14.13
N THR A 18 -27.14 2.84 -15.19
CA THR A 18 -26.38 2.70 -16.44
C THR A 18 -25.14 3.58 -16.34
N ILE A 19 -23.98 2.95 -16.23
CA ILE A 19 -22.70 3.68 -16.34
C ILE A 19 -22.31 3.69 -17.81
N LEU A 20 -22.48 4.82 -18.46
CA LEU A 20 -21.96 5.09 -19.80
C LEU A 20 -20.45 5.41 -19.64
N CYS A 21 -19.60 4.47 -19.98
CA CYS A 21 -18.19 4.73 -20.18
C CYS A 21 -17.96 5.05 -21.65
N GLU A 22 -18.04 6.32 -22.02
CA GLU A 22 -17.56 6.79 -23.33
C GLU A 22 -16.03 6.67 -23.34
N VAL A 23 -15.52 5.63 -24.00
CA VAL A 23 -14.10 5.56 -24.33
C VAL A 23 -13.87 6.60 -25.44
N MET A 24 -13.43 7.78 -25.06
CA MET A 24 -12.88 8.76 -26.01
C MET A 24 -11.67 8.10 -26.68
N ALA A 25 -11.78 7.84 -27.98
CA ALA A 25 -10.70 7.31 -28.80
C ALA A 25 -9.64 8.39 -29.02
N GLY A 26 -8.79 8.61 -28.03
CA GLY A 26 -7.53 9.30 -28.13
C GLY A 26 -6.46 8.38 -27.58
N GLU A 27 -5.35 8.21 -28.26
CA GLU A 27 -4.21 7.47 -27.74
C GLU A 27 -3.80 8.10 -26.39
N LEU A 28 -4.21 7.43 -25.30
CA LEU A 28 -3.67 7.73 -23.98
C LEU A 28 -2.20 7.27 -23.97
N GLN A 29 -1.29 8.20 -24.19
CA GLN A 29 0.15 7.96 -24.24
C GLN A 29 0.76 7.52 -22.92
N ASN A 30 -0.01 7.55 -21.84
CA ASN A 30 0.38 7.03 -20.54
C ASN A 30 -0.82 6.37 -19.87
N ARG A 31 -0.73 5.09 -19.60
CA ARG A 31 -1.64 4.37 -18.70
C ARG A 31 -0.94 4.19 -17.35
N PRO A 32 -1.03 5.16 -16.43
CA PRO A 32 -0.64 4.89 -15.06
C PRO A 32 -1.58 3.81 -14.53
N CYS A 33 -1.07 2.78 -13.88
CA CYS A 33 -1.89 1.70 -13.34
C CYS A 33 -2.83 1.07 -14.40
N GLY A 34 -2.32 0.77 -15.59
CA GLY A 34 -3.13 0.28 -16.69
C GLY A 34 -3.32 -1.22 -16.67
N GLY A 35 -4.58 -1.71 -16.65
CA GLY A 35 -4.87 -3.12 -16.80
C GLY A 35 -6.23 -3.51 -16.23
N ARG A 36 -6.63 -4.75 -16.49
CA ARG A 36 -7.76 -5.40 -15.81
C ARG A 36 -7.17 -6.32 -14.76
N TYR A 37 -7.51 -6.07 -13.50
CA TYR A 37 -7.05 -6.86 -12.38
C TYR A 37 -8.20 -7.72 -11.84
N GLY A 38 -7.92 -8.96 -11.53
CA GLY A 38 -8.88 -9.87 -10.85
C GLY A 38 -9.01 -9.58 -9.37
N ASP A 39 -8.05 -8.82 -8.82
CA ASP A 39 -7.93 -8.55 -7.40
C ASP A 39 -7.34 -7.16 -7.16
N ILE A 40 -7.78 -6.49 -6.10
CA ILE A 40 -7.25 -5.16 -5.70
C ILE A 40 -5.77 -5.21 -5.31
N VAL A 41 -5.28 -6.34 -4.78
CA VAL A 41 -3.87 -6.52 -4.42
C VAL A 41 -2.98 -6.51 -5.66
N GLN A 42 -3.48 -6.99 -6.80
CA GLN A 42 -2.77 -6.95 -8.09
C GLN A 42 -2.62 -5.53 -8.65
N ALA A 43 -3.46 -4.60 -8.22
CA ALA A 43 -3.41 -3.21 -8.64
C ALA A 43 -2.33 -2.39 -7.88
N ILE A 44 -1.63 -3.01 -6.92
CA ILE A 44 -0.55 -2.37 -6.16
C ILE A 44 0.70 -2.28 -7.03
N GLY A 45 1.30 -1.10 -7.10
CA GLY A 45 2.50 -0.85 -7.89
C GLY A 45 2.19 -0.27 -9.28
N ASN A 46 3.17 -0.28 -10.16
CA ASN A 46 3.14 0.34 -11.50
C ASN A 46 2.60 1.78 -11.46
N THR A 47 2.99 2.51 -10.42
CA THR A 47 2.55 3.87 -10.19
C THR A 47 3.19 4.82 -11.19
N PRO A 48 2.53 5.94 -11.55
CA PRO A 48 3.06 6.87 -12.53
C PRO A 48 4.39 7.49 -12.12
N LEU A 49 5.26 7.71 -13.10
CA LEU A 49 6.47 8.53 -12.97
C LEU A 49 6.27 9.84 -13.74
N VAL A 50 6.25 10.98 -13.05
CA VAL A 50 5.86 12.28 -13.60
C VAL A 50 6.99 13.28 -13.51
N GLU A 51 7.33 13.92 -14.64
CA GLU A 51 8.33 14.99 -14.68
C GLU A 51 7.79 16.29 -14.06
N LEU A 52 8.52 16.81 -13.08
CA LEU A 52 8.20 18.06 -12.39
C LEU A 52 8.96 19.24 -13.02
N LYS A 53 8.64 19.59 -14.25
CA LYS A 53 9.36 20.59 -15.07
C LYS A 53 9.53 21.94 -14.38
N ARG A 54 8.53 22.41 -13.63
CA ARG A 54 8.57 23.71 -12.94
C ARG A 54 9.45 23.74 -11.71
N LEU A 55 9.83 22.56 -11.18
CA LEU A 55 10.70 22.45 -9.99
C LEU A 55 12.16 22.21 -10.37
N SER A 56 12.47 22.08 -11.65
CA SER A 56 13.85 21.98 -12.10
C SER A 56 14.63 23.24 -11.76
N PRO A 57 15.78 23.12 -11.03
CA PRO A 57 16.55 24.30 -10.58
C PRO A 57 17.34 24.98 -11.69
N LYS A 58 17.62 24.27 -12.79
CA LYS A 58 18.40 24.78 -13.92
C LYS A 58 18.24 23.89 -15.16
N PRO A 59 18.54 24.40 -16.37
CA PRO A 59 18.59 23.59 -17.58
C PRO A 59 19.46 22.36 -17.45
N GLY A 60 18.99 21.21 -17.97
CA GLY A 60 19.70 19.94 -17.92
C GLY A 60 19.47 19.12 -16.65
N VAL A 61 18.83 19.67 -15.61
CA VAL A 61 18.39 18.92 -14.43
C VAL A 61 16.92 18.55 -14.59
N ARG A 62 16.59 17.27 -14.51
CA ARG A 62 15.22 16.76 -14.56
C ARG A 62 14.86 16.19 -13.20
N ILE A 63 13.67 16.55 -12.71
CA ILE A 63 13.12 16.03 -11.45
C ILE A 63 11.90 15.17 -11.79
N TRP A 64 11.89 13.95 -11.29
CA TRP A 64 10.82 13.00 -11.49
C TRP A 64 10.16 12.61 -10.15
N ALA A 65 8.86 12.53 -10.13
CA ALA A 65 8.09 12.06 -8.97
C ALA A 65 7.42 10.73 -9.28
N LYS A 66 7.72 9.71 -8.49
CA LYS A 66 6.98 8.44 -8.46
C LYS A 66 5.75 8.63 -7.60
N LEU A 67 4.56 8.60 -8.20
CA LEU A 67 3.30 8.97 -7.54
C LEU A 67 2.70 7.79 -6.76
N GLU A 68 3.25 7.49 -5.60
CA GLU A 68 2.81 6.38 -4.75
C GLU A 68 1.39 6.56 -4.16
N SER A 69 0.80 7.74 -4.26
CA SER A 69 -0.62 8.00 -3.97
C SER A 69 -1.59 7.30 -4.93
N HIS A 70 -1.09 6.75 -6.04
CA HIS A 70 -1.88 5.98 -7.00
C HIS A 70 -2.02 4.49 -6.64
N ASN A 71 -1.40 4.03 -5.57
CA ASN A 71 -1.71 2.73 -5.01
C ASN A 71 -3.15 2.70 -4.44
N PRO A 72 -3.79 1.53 -4.33
CA PRO A 72 -5.21 1.40 -3.94
C PRO A 72 -5.63 2.13 -2.66
N THR A 73 -4.80 2.11 -1.60
CA THR A 73 -5.09 2.86 -0.37
C THR A 73 -4.52 4.28 -0.36
N GLY A 74 -3.89 4.71 -1.45
CA GLY A 74 -3.32 6.03 -1.60
C GLY A 74 -1.93 6.21 -1.02
N SER A 75 -1.16 5.14 -0.81
CA SER A 75 0.18 5.26 -0.24
C SER A 75 1.17 4.20 -0.70
N VAL A 76 2.46 4.52 -0.53
CA VAL A 76 3.58 3.59 -0.74
C VAL A 76 3.50 2.32 0.13
N LYS A 77 2.73 2.38 1.22
CA LYS A 77 2.63 1.27 2.17
C LYS A 77 1.86 0.07 1.64
N ASP A 78 1.08 0.23 0.58
CA ASP A 78 0.44 -0.90 -0.10
C ASP A 78 1.47 -1.91 -0.59
N ARG A 79 2.60 -1.44 -1.15
CA ARG A 79 3.71 -2.29 -1.57
C ARG A 79 4.33 -3.05 -0.40
N VAL A 80 4.57 -2.34 0.69
CA VAL A 80 5.17 -2.91 1.91
C VAL A 80 4.23 -3.94 2.53
N ALA A 81 2.96 -3.59 2.72
CA ALA A 81 1.97 -4.49 3.32
C ALA A 81 1.79 -5.77 2.47
N ARG A 82 1.74 -5.65 1.14
CA ARG A 82 1.70 -6.81 0.24
C ARG A 82 2.91 -7.69 0.45
N ALA A 83 4.11 -7.13 0.40
CA ALA A 83 5.33 -7.90 0.56
C ALA A 83 5.44 -8.58 1.92
N LEU A 84 5.01 -7.92 3.00
CA LEU A 84 5.01 -8.49 4.35
C LEU A 84 4.11 -9.73 4.46
N ILE A 85 2.92 -9.68 3.89
CA ILE A 85 1.96 -10.79 3.95
C ILE A 85 2.37 -11.91 2.98
N GLU A 86 2.75 -11.59 1.74
CA GLU A 86 3.17 -12.59 0.75
C GLU A 86 4.44 -13.33 1.21
N ASP A 87 5.42 -12.64 1.78
CA ASP A 87 6.63 -13.25 2.36
C ASP A 87 6.31 -14.19 3.54
N ALA A 88 5.34 -13.81 4.37
CA ALA A 88 4.89 -14.64 5.48
C ALA A 88 4.15 -15.90 5.00
N GLU A 89 3.30 -15.78 3.98
CA GLU A 89 2.62 -16.91 3.34
C GLU A 89 3.64 -17.87 2.69
N GLU A 90 4.58 -17.33 1.92
CA GLU A 90 5.61 -18.12 1.23
C GLU A 90 6.49 -18.91 2.19
N LYS A 91 6.81 -18.32 3.34
CA LYS A 91 7.60 -18.97 4.41
C LYS A 91 6.78 -19.92 5.29
N GLY A 92 5.48 -20.00 5.11
CA GLY A 92 4.58 -20.74 6.01
C GLY A 92 4.55 -20.16 7.43
N ALA A 93 4.86 -18.87 7.60
CA ALA A 93 4.84 -18.20 8.88
C ALA A 93 3.42 -17.78 9.30
N ILE A 94 2.50 -17.75 8.37
CA ILE A 94 1.07 -17.55 8.61
C ILE A 94 0.25 -18.62 7.93
N GLU A 95 -0.79 -19.08 8.64
CA GLU A 95 -1.76 -20.06 8.18
C GLU A 95 -3.18 -19.53 8.37
N PRO A 96 -4.21 -20.13 7.74
CA PRO A 96 -5.59 -19.79 8.02
C PRO A 96 -5.89 -19.89 9.53
N GLY A 97 -6.39 -18.80 10.10
CA GLY A 97 -6.67 -18.70 11.54
C GLY A 97 -5.68 -17.83 12.33
N HIS A 98 -4.49 -17.56 11.80
CA HIS A 98 -3.62 -16.55 12.40
C HIS A 98 -4.23 -15.15 12.30
N THR A 99 -4.08 -14.37 13.37
CA THR A 99 -4.42 -12.96 13.38
C THR A 99 -3.16 -12.13 13.13
N ILE A 100 -3.19 -11.29 12.12
CA ILE A 100 -2.10 -10.34 11.86
C ILE A 100 -2.15 -9.24 12.92
N LEU A 101 -1.01 -8.97 13.56
CA LEU A 101 -0.87 -7.95 14.60
C LEU A 101 0.20 -6.95 14.19
N GLU A 102 -0.12 -5.65 14.09
CA GLU A 102 0.88 -4.65 13.70
C GLU A 102 0.74 -3.36 14.53
N PRO A 103 1.83 -2.90 15.16
CA PRO A 103 1.86 -1.60 15.83
C PRO A 103 2.00 -0.47 14.81
N THR A 104 0.89 0.18 14.49
CA THR A 104 0.90 1.28 13.52
C THR A 104 -0.33 2.17 13.66
N SER A 105 -0.15 3.48 13.56
CA SER A 105 -1.25 4.45 13.49
C SER A 105 -1.39 5.09 12.11
N GLY A 106 -0.63 4.60 11.13
CA GLY A 106 -0.51 5.24 9.82
C GLY A 106 -0.93 4.34 8.64
N ASN A 107 -0.41 4.72 7.48
CA ASN A 107 -0.75 4.09 6.20
C ASN A 107 -0.45 2.57 6.16
N THR A 108 0.52 2.07 6.92
CA THR A 108 0.80 0.63 6.99
C THR A 108 -0.41 -0.14 7.52
N GLY A 109 -1.07 0.36 8.56
CA GLY A 109 -2.28 -0.26 9.11
C GLY A 109 -3.41 -0.29 8.07
N ILE A 110 -3.63 0.80 7.36
CA ILE A 110 -4.67 0.90 6.33
C ILE A 110 -4.38 -0.08 5.18
N SER A 111 -3.14 -0.14 4.71
CA SER A 111 -2.73 -1.07 3.65
C SER A 111 -2.86 -2.53 4.08
N LEU A 112 -2.42 -2.87 5.31
CA LEU A 112 -2.61 -4.21 5.88
C LEU A 112 -4.09 -4.54 6.01
N ALA A 113 -4.92 -3.60 6.46
CA ALA A 113 -6.35 -3.82 6.63
C ALA A 113 -7.04 -4.18 5.29
N MET A 114 -6.72 -3.46 4.21
CA MET A 114 -7.21 -3.80 2.87
C MET A 114 -6.76 -5.21 2.43
N ILE A 115 -5.47 -5.53 2.58
CA ILE A 115 -4.90 -6.81 2.12
C ILE A 115 -5.41 -7.97 2.97
N CYS A 116 -5.42 -7.83 4.29
CA CYS A 116 -5.92 -8.85 5.21
C CYS A 116 -7.41 -9.13 4.98
N SER A 117 -8.23 -8.07 4.83
CA SER A 117 -9.65 -8.21 4.47
C SER A 117 -9.83 -9.00 3.18
N ARG A 118 -9.00 -8.72 2.16
CA ARG A 118 -9.07 -9.43 0.88
C ARG A 118 -8.61 -10.88 0.96
N LYS A 119 -7.57 -11.17 1.75
CA LYS A 119 -6.99 -12.52 1.91
C LYS A 119 -7.67 -13.35 3.00
N GLY A 120 -8.57 -12.77 3.80
CA GLY A 120 -9.33 -13.46 4.84
C GLY A 120 -8.57 -13.60 6.17
N TYR A 121 -7.53 -12.82 6.42
CA TYR A 121 -6.85 -12.77 7.71
C TYR A 121 -7.51 -11.74 8.64
N PRO A 122 -7.84 -12.12 9.89
CA PRO A 122 -8.14 -11.13 10.92
C PRO A 122 -6.93 -10.20 11.13
N LEU A 123 -7.21 -8.90 11.35
CA LEU A 123 -6.18 -7.91 11.63
C LEU A 123 -6.47 -7.21 12.94
N LYS A 124 -5.46 -7.12 13.81
CA LYS A 124 -5.40 -6.23 14.97
C LYS A 124 -4.33 -5.17 14.77
N VAL A 125 -4.73 -3.92 14.95
CA VAL A 125 -3.82 -2.77 14.87
C VAL A 125 -3.66 -2.20 16.28
N VAL A 126 -2.42 -2.11 16.75
CA VAL A 126 -2.09 -1.46 18.02
C VAL A 126 -1.66 -0.04 17.75
N MET A 127 -2.33 0.94 18.36
CA MET A 127 -2.01 2.35 18.17
C MET A 127 -2.32 3.19 19.41
N PRO A 128 -1.67 4.37 19.56
CA PRO A 128 -1.98 5.29 20.66
C PRO A 128 -3.44 5.77 20.61
N ASP A 129 -4.05 6.00 21.78
CA ASP A 129 -5.45 6.45 21.91
C ASP A 129 -5.68 7.92 21.51
N ASN A 130 -4.61 8.69 21.33
CA ASN A 130 -4.65 10.09 20.91
C ASN A 130 -4.56 10.32 19.38
N VAL A 131 -4.82 9.29 18.58
CA VAL A 131 -4.88 9.41 17.11
C VAL A 131 -6.21 10.03 16.66
N THR A 132 -6.22 10.55 15.42
CA THR A 132 -7.42 11.18 14.86
C THR A 132 -8.50 10.14 14.53
N PRO A 133 -9.81 10.49 14.72
CA PRO A 133 -10.92 9.56 14.46
C PRO A 133 -10.96 9.00 13.04
N GLU A 134 -10.51 9.77 12.05
CA GLU A 134 -10.53 9.37 10.63
C GLU A 134 -9.67 8.13 10.38
N ARG A 135 -8.53 8.00 11.07
CA ARG A 135 -7.66 6.82 10.96
C ARG A 135 -8.33 5.57 11.50
N THR A 136 -9.00 5.71 12.64
CA THR A 136 -9.79 4.65 13.27
C THR A 136 -10.91 4.18 12.33
N GLN A 137 -11.65 5.12 11.75
CA GLN A 137 -12.76 4.82 10.83
C GLN A 137 -12.29 4.06 9.60
N LEU A 138 -11.17 4.47 8.98
CA LEU A 138 -10.61 3.77 7.80
C LEU A 138 -10.23 2.32 8.13
N LEU A 139 -9.59 2.07 9.26
CA LEU A 139 -9.22 0.73 9.70
C LEU A 139 -10.47 -0.13 9.94
N GLN A 140 -11.47 0.43 10.61
CA GLN A 140 -12.73 -0.26 10.91
C GLN A 140 -13.54 -0.56 9.63
N MET A 141 -13.50 0.31 8.62
CA MET A 141 -14.14 0.05 7.32
C MET A 141 -13.61 -1.20 6.62
N TYR A 142 -12.34 -1.53 6.82
CA TYR A 142 -11.73 -2.76 6.32
C TYR A 142 -11.87 -3.95 7.29
N GLY A 143 -12.54 -3.77 8.45
CA GLY A 143 -12.78 -4.82 9.44
C GLY A 143 -11.62 -5.07 10.40
N ALA A 144 -10.66 -4.16 10.51
CA ALA A 144 -9.58 -4.27 11.49
C ALA A 144 -10.08 -4.02 12.92
N GLU A 145 -9.62 -4.83 13.86
CA GLU A 145 -9.77 -4.59 15.30
C GLU A 145 -8.67 -3.64 15.78
N ILE A 146 -9.03 -2.70 16.64
CA ILE A 146 -8.10 -1.70 17.16
C ILE A 146 -7.88 -1.94 18.65
N VAL A 147 -6.60 -2.01 19.02
CA VAL A 147 -6.15 -2.05 20.42
C VAL A 147 -5.43 -0.75 20.73
N TYR A 148 -5.87 -0.04 21.74
CA TYR A 148 -5.28 1.23 22.11
C TYR A 148 -4.18 1.05 23.16
N SER A 149 -3.06 1.73 22.94
CA SER A 149 -2.00 1.94 23.92
C SER A 149 -2.10 3.37 24.51
N PRO A 150 -1.53 3.63 25.68
CA PRO A 150 -1.50 4.97 26.26
C PRO A 150 -0.90 6.00 25.31
N GLY A 151 -1.61 7.10 25.06
CA GLY A 151 -1.23 8.12 24.09
C GLY A 151 0.05 8.89 24.44
N ASP A 152 0.34 9.02 25.73
CA ASP A 152 1.56 9.66 26.26
C ASP A 152 2.84 8.89 25.90
N GLN A 153 2.74 7.58 25.66
CA GLN A 153 3.86 6.74 25.22
C GLN A 153 4.05 6.75 23.70
N GLY A 154 3.12 7.31 22.96
CA GLY A 154 3.17 7.40 21.50
C GLY A 154 3.36 6.06 20.80
N SER A 155 4.08 6.08 19.68
CA SER A 155 4.34 4.86 18.88
C SER A 155 5.16 3.80 19.62
N ASN A 156 6.01 4.20 20.55
CA ASN A 156 6.83 3.26 21.33
C ASN A 156 5.95 2.41 22.27
N GLY A 157 4.93 3.02 22.89
CA GLY A 157 3.96 2.30 23.70
C GLY A 157 3.15 1.29 22.89
N ALA A 158 2.75 1.66 21.67
CA ALA A 158 2.07 0.74 20.78
C ALA A 158 2.95 -0.46 20.36
N VAL A 159 4.23 -0.22 20.08
CA VAL A 159 5.19 -1.29 19.78
C VAL A 159 5.38 -2.22 20.98
N ALA A 160 5.59 -1.67 22.16
CA ALA A 160 5.77 -2.48 23.38
C ALA A 160 4.55 -3.37 23.66
N LEU A 161 3.34 -2.79 23.57
CA LEU A 161 2.09 -3.54 23.75
C LEU A 161 1.91 -4.64 22.70
N ALA A 162 2.20 -4.37 21.43
CA ALA A 162 2.09 -5.36 20.36
C ALA A 162 3.07 -6.53 20.57
N LEU A 163 4.31 -6.26 20.99
CA LEU A 163 5.29 -7.28 21.32
C LEU A 163 4.82 -8.17 22.47
N GLU A 164 4.33 -7.54 23.56
CA GLU A 164 3.76 -8.27 24.71
C GLU A 164 2.58 -9.16 24.29
N MET A 165 1.69 -8.68 23.44
CA MET A 165 0.57 -9.46 22.93
C MET A 165 1.05 -10.66 22.10
N ALA A 166 2.02 -10.45 21.19
CA ALA A 166 2.56 -11.51 20.35
C ALA A 166 3.31 -12.60 21.16
N GLU A 167 3.99 -12.21 22.26
CA GLU A 167 4.66 -13.16 23.15
C GLU A 167 3.69 -14.04 23.93
N ARG A 168 2.50 -13.50 24.29
CA ARG A 168 1.51 -14.18 25.10
C ARG A 168 0.59 -15.13 24.32
N ASP A 169 0.43 -14.90 23.03
CA ASP A 169 -0.52 -15.63 22.20
C ASP A 169 0.08 -15.95 20.84
N ALA A 170 0.38 -17.22 20.61
CA ALA A 170 0.97 -17.72 19.37
C ALA A 170 0.01 -17.66 18.17
N SER A 171 -1.27 -17.34 18.37
CA SER A 171 -2.21 -17.09 17.27
C SER A 171 -1.95 -15.75 16.54
N TYR A 172 -1.14 -14.87 17.15
CA TYR A 172 -0.71 -13.63 16.50
C TYR A 172 0.53 -13.83 15.66
N TYR A 173 0.50 -13.31 14.46
CA TYR A 173 1.69 -13.07 13.64
C TYR A 173 1.92 -11.57 13.50
N MET A 174 3.11 -11.12 13.91
CA MET A 174 3.49 -9.71 13.82
C MET A 174 4.50 -9.51 12.68
N PRO A 175 4.08 -8.93 11.53
CA PRO A 175 4.96 -8.65 10.40
C PRO A 175 6.13 -7.74 10.76
N TYR A 176 5.90 -6.77 11.64
CA TYR A 176 6.87 -5.83 12.19
C TYR A 176 7.66 -5.08 11.11
N GLN A 177 7.02 -4.11 10.46
CA GLN A 177 7.59 -3.35 9.35
C GLN A 177 8.98 -2.73 9.61
N TYR A 178 9.34 -2.48 10.87
CA TYR A 178 10.62 -1.84 11.22
C TYR A 178 11.82 -2.79 11.11
N GLY A 179 11.63 -4.07 11.34
CA GLY A 179 12.71 -5.09 11.31
C GLY A 179 12.62 -6.10 10.18
N ASN A 180 11.53 -6.11 9.41
CA ASN A 180 11.28 -7.13 8.40
C ASN A 180 11.97 -6.80 7.06
N PRO A 181 12.82 -7.70 6.53
CA PRO A 181 13.50 -7.51 5.26
C PRO A 181 12.57 -7.44 4.04
N ALA A 182 11.33 -7.94 4.14
CA ALA A 182 10.33 -7.80 3.09
C ALA A 182 9.96 -6.33 2.81
N ASN A 183 10.09 -5.43 3.80
CA ASN A 183 9.88 -4.00 3.61
C ASN A 183 10.85 -3.40 2.57
N PRO A 184 12.18 -3.40 2.74
CA PRO A 184 13.08 -2.96 1.67
C PRO A 184 12.98 -3.85 0.42
N GLY A 185 12.66 -5.13 0.56
CA GLY A 185 12.41 -6.07 -0.54
C GLY A 185 11.31 -5.61 -1.48
N ALA A 186 10.20 -5.08 -0.95
CA ALA A 186 9.10 -4.52 -1.73
C ALA A 186 9.55 -3.42 -2.71
N HIS A 187 10.53 -2.63 -2.32
CA HIS A 187 11.07 -1.55 -3.14
C HIS A 187 12.16 -2.03 -4.09
N TYR A 188 13.01 -2.97 -3.62
CA TYR A 188 14.07 -3.56 -4.45
C TYR A 188 13.50 -4.33 -5.66
N HIS A 189 12.42 -5.11 -5.44
CA HIS A 189 11.79 -5.93 -6.47
C HIS A 189 10.63 -5.25 -7.20
N GLY A 190 10.11 -4.15 -6.67
CA GLY A 190 8.96 -3.42 -7.23
C GLY A 190 9.31 -2.01 -7.67
N THR A 191 9.43 -1.06 -6.73
CA THR A 191 9.58 0.38 -7.03
C THR A 191 10.82 0.68 -7.87
N ALA A 192 11.97 0.09 -7.53
CA ALA A 192 13.22 0.35 -8.23
C ALA A 192 13.21 -0.13 -9.69
N PRO A 193 12.79 -1.37 -10.01
CA PRO A 193 12.62 -1.80 -11.41
C PRO A 193 11.70 -0.88 -12.21
N GLU A 194 10.53 -0.52 -11.64
CA GLU A 194 9.58 0.38 -12.32
C GLU A 194 10.21 1.74 -12.69
N ILE A 195 11.09 2.27 -11.82
CA ILE A 195 11.79 3.52 -12.10
C ILE A 195 12.87 3.33 -13.15
N LEU A 196 13.64 2.24 -13.08
CA LEU A 196 14.77 1.94 -13.99
C LEU A 196 14.30 1.53 -15.39
N GLU A 197 13.07 1.02 -15.54
CA GLU A 197 12.47 0.77 -16.85
C GLU A 197 12.10 2.06 -17.58
N GLU A 198 11.81 3.14 -16.85
CA GLU A 198 11.38 4.43 -17.41
C GLU A 198 12.51 5.46 -17.55
N LEU A 199 13.63 5.27 -16.84
CA LEU A 199 14.77 6.20 -16.81
C LEU A 199 16.09 5.48 -17.06
N ASP A 200 16.82 5.92 -18.10
CA ASP A 200 18.14 5.36 -18.46
C ASP A 200 19.21 5.55 -17.36
N SER A 201 19.08 6.62 -16.57
CA SER A 201 20.03 6.93 -15.49
C SER A 201 19.40 7.83 -14.43
N ILE A 202 19.87 7.66 -13.21
CA ILE A 202 19.44 8.43 -12.04
C ILE A 202 20.68 8.96 -11.32
N ALA A 203 20.80 10.27 -11.21
CA ALA A 203 21.89 10.91 -10.47
C ALA A 203 21.66 10.93 -8.95
N ALA A 204 20.41 11.00 -8.52
CA ALA A 204 20.04 11.00 -7.11
C ALA A 204 18.62 10.45 -6.92
N PHE A 205 18.44 9.67 -5.86
CA PHE A 205 17.14 9.19 -5.38
C PHE A 205 16.81 9.86 -4.04
N VAL A 206 15.61 10.42 -3.93
CA VAL A 206 15.17 11.13 -2.72
C VAL A 206 13.87 10.54 -2.23
N ALA A 207 13.80 10.20 -0.95
CA ALA A 207 12.58 9.73 -0.31
C ALA A 207 12.53 10.12 1.18
N GLY A 208 11.34 10.15 1.77
CA GLY A 208 11.17 10.35 3.20
C GLY A 208 11.76 9.19 4.00
N LEU A 209 12.40 9.49 5.11
CA LEU A 209 12.95 8.51 6.04
C LEU A 209 11.93 8.20 7.15
N GLY A 210 11.22 7.08 7.02
CA GLY A 210 10.41 6.49 8.09
C GLY A 210 11.06 5.19 8.57
N THR A 211 10.59 4.04 8.06
CA THR A 211 11.21 2.73 8.35
C THR A 211 12.55 2.51 7.61
N GLY A 212 12.91 3.39 6.69
CA GLY A 212 14.10 3.23 5.83
C GLY A 212 13.90 2.31 4.62
N GLY A 213 12.81 1.55 4.54
CA GLY A 213 12.59 0.54 3.50
C GLY A 213 12.68 1.11 2.08
N THR A 214 12.03 2.24 1.83
CA THR A 214 12.04 2.88 0.51
C THR A 214 13.45 3.29 0.07
N LEU A 215 14.22 3.96 0.95
CA LEU A 215 15.58 4.36 0.63
C LEU A 215 16.52 3.15 0.44
N MET A 216 16.43 2.19 1.36
CA MET A 216 17.30 1.01 1.33
C MET A 216 16.98 0.08 0.15
N GLY A 217 15.72 -0.13 -0.16
CA GLY A 217 15.30 -0.98 -1.27
C GLY A 217 15.72 -0.40 -2.62
N ASN A 218 15.40 0.87 -2.89
CA ASN A 218 15.78 1.51 -4.14
C ASN A 218 17.30 1.75 -4.25
N GLY A 219 17.96 2.13 -3.15
CA GLY A 219 19.40 2.43 -3.17
C GLY A 219 20.31 1.20 -3.30
N ARG A 220 19.79 -0.01 -3.08
CA ARG A 220 20.53 -1.27 -3.29
C ARG A 220 20.39 -1.84 -4.69
N ARG A 221 19.39 -1.38 -5.44
CA ARG A 221 19.14 -1.81 -6.81
C ARG A 221 19.93 -1.00 -7.81
#